data_444ce8fa0d483c274fac087bbf3d9d68
#
_entry.id   444ce8fa0d483c274fac087bbf3d9d68
#
_cell.length_a   1.000
_cell.length_b   1.000
_cell.length_c   1.000
_cell.angle_alpha   90.00
_cell.angle_beta   90.00
_cell.angle_gamma   90.00
#
_symmetry.space_group_name_H-M   'P 1'
#
loop_
_entity.id
_entity.type
_entity.pdbx_description
1 polymer ?
#
loop_
_entity_poly.entity_id
_entity_poly.type
_entity_poly.pdbx_seq_one_letter_code
_entity_poly.pdbx_strand_id
1 'polypeptide(L)'
;MPSFARLLRPLLWVASSKRDYDQFPARVQETMGFALFLAQTGQHPQSAKLLRGLGSGTTELIEDFAGDTYRAVYTVRFSAAVYILHAFKKKSKRGGKTPQSDVDLIKRRLTQAERDYVQRYGKERKR
;
A
#
# COMPACT_ATOMS: atom_id res chain seq x y z
N MET A 1 6.49 -19.19 22.36
CA MET A 1 7.04 -18.34 21.29
C MET A 1 6.06 -18.25 20.14
N PRO A 2 5.71 -17.07 19.73
CA PRO A 2 4.91 -16.96 18.51
C PRO A 2 5.78 -17.38 17.33
N SER A 3 5.16 -18.08 16.39
CA SER A 3 5.87 -18.42 15.16
C SER A 3 6.07 -17.15 14.34
N PHE A 4 7.06 -17.16 13.45
CA PHE A 4 7.29 -16.05 12.54
C PHE A 4 6.02 -15.72 11.74
N ALA A 5 5.27 -16.74 11.34
CA ALA A 5 4.06 -16.58 10.56
C ALA A 5 3.00 -15.72 11.26
N ARG A 6 2.98 -15.74 12.60
CA ARG A 6 2.03 -14.92 13.35
C ARG A 6 2.32 -13.43 13.25
N LEU A 7 3.56 -13.08 12.94
CA LEU A 7 3.98 -11.70 12.83
C LEU A 7 3.77 -11.15 11.43
N LEU A 8 3.46 -12.01 10.48
CA LEU A 8 3.32 -11.62 9.07
C LEU A 8 1.85 -11.36 8.78
N ARG A 9 1.51 -10.09 8.67
CA ARG A 9 0.14 -9.69 8.33
C ARG A 9 -0.14 -9.99 6.86
N PRO A 10 -1.36 -10.43 6.52
CA PRO A 10 -1.68 -10.67 5.11
C PRO A 10 -1.74 -9.37 4.32
N LEU A 11 -1.44 -9.46 3.03
CA LEU A 11 -1.66 -8.37 2.08
C LEU A 11 -3.05 -8.56 1.50
N LEU A 12 -3.87 -7.53 1.62
CA LEU A 12 -5.21 -7.54 1.04
C LEU A 12 -5.29 -6.42 0.01
N TRP A 13 -5.84 -6.73 -1.14
CA TRP A 13 -5.84 -5.82 -2.28
C TRP A 13 -7.23 -5.25 -2.50
N VAL A 14 -7.32 -3.93 -2.58
CA VAL A 14 -8.60 -3.25 -2.75
C VAL A 14 -8.87 -3.01 -4.22
N ALA A 15 -10.08 -3.35 -4.65
CA ALA A 15 -10.57 -3.11 -6.02
C ALA A 15 -9.56 -3.64 -7.06
N SER A 16 -9.14 -2.82 -8.02
CA SER A 16 -8.25 -3.24 -9.08
C SER A 16 -6.76 -3.19 -8.73
N SER A 17 -6.41 -2.88 -7.49
CA SER A 17 -5.01 -2.65 -7.14
C SER A 17 -4.07 -3.82 -7.46
N LYS A 18 -4.54 -5.06 -7.26
CA LYS A 18 -3.71 -6.24 -7.59
C LYS A 18 -3.50 -6.37 -9.09
N ARG A 19 -4.56 -6.23 -9.86
CA ARG A 19 -4.47 -6.30 -11.32
C ARG A 19 -3.55 -5.21 -11.86
N ASP A 20 -3.66 -4.01 -11.32
CA ASP A 20 -2.84 -2.90 -11.76
C ASP A 20 -1.37 -3.11 -11.37
N TYR A 21 -1.14 -3.60 -10.17
CA TYR A 21 0.21 -3.92 -9.72
C TYR A 21 0.85 -5.01 -10.58
N ASP A 22 0.05 -5.99 -10.99
CA ASP A 22 0.55 -7.10 -11.80
C ASP A 22 1.00 -6.66 -13.20
N GLN A 23 0.61 -5.45 -13.63
CA GLN A 23 1.06 -4.87 -14.89
C GLN A 23 2.44 -4.20 -14.79
N PHE A 24 2.96 -4.04 -13.59
CA PHE A 24 4.27 -3.42 -13.41
C PHE A 24 5.38 -4.34 -13.95
N PRO A 25 6.51 -3.76 -14.40
CA PRO A 25 7.66 -4.59 -14.78
C PRO A 25 8.09 -5.50 -13.64
N ALA A 26 8.61 -6.66 -13.98
CA ALA A 26 9.03 -7.65 -12.98
C ALA A 26 10.00 -7.04 -11.96
N ARG A 27 10.93 -6.21 -12.42
CA ARG A 27 11.91 -5.56 -11.56
C ARG A 27 11.24 -4.67 -10.53
N VAL A 28 10.22 -3.92 -10.95
CA VAL A 28 9.48 -3.03 -10.05
C VAL A 28 8.69 -3.85 -9.03
N GLN A 29 8.05 -4.93 -9.49
CA GLN A 29 7.32 -5.81 -8.58
C GLN A 29 8.23 -6.45 -7.54
N GLU A 30 9.43 -6.83 -7.95
CA GLU A 30 10.40 -7.43 -7.04
C GLU A 30 10.80 -6.44 -5.92
N THR A 31 11.12 -5.21 -6.31
CA THR A 31 11.52 -4.18 -5.35
C THR A 31 10.38 -3.80 -4.42
N MET A 32 9.21 -3.57 -4.99
CA MET A 32 8.03 -3.20 -4.19
C MET A 32 7.55 -4.36 -3.34
N GLY A 33 7.65 -5.58 -3.86
CA GLY A 33 7.26 -6.77 -3.12
C GLY A 33 8.07 -6.95 -1.85
N PHE A 34 9.37 -6.68 -1.91
CA PHE A 34 10.20 -6.73 -0.72
C PHE A 34 9.78 -5.67 0.29
N ALA A 35 9.49 -4.45 -0.19
CA ALA A 35 9.04 -3.38 0.69
C ALA A 35 7.69 -3.73 1.35
N LEU A 36 6.77 -4.32 0.59
CA LEU A 36 5.49 -4.76 1.15
C LEU A 36 5.70 -5.87 2.17
N PHE A 37 6.64 -6.76 1.93
CA PHE A 37 6.98 -7.78 2.91
C PHE A 37 7.44 -7.15 4.23
N LEU A 38 8.30 -6.13 4.15
CA LEU A 38 8.72 -5.43 5.36
C LEU A 38 7.53 -4.80 6.08
N ALA A 39 6.60 -4.22 5.33
CA ALA A 39 5.39 -3.66 5.92
C ALA A 39 4.57 -4.74 6.63
N GLN A 40 4.49 -5.94 6.06
CA GLN A 40 3.77 -7.06 6.69
C GLN A 40 4.39 -7.45 8.03
N THR A 41 5.68 -7.23 8.20
CA THR A 41 6.37 -7.54 9.46
C THR A 41 6.33 -6.38 10.45
N GLY A 42 5.67 -5.30 10.11
CA GLY A 42 5.57 -4.13 11.00
C GLY A 42 6.67 -3.12 10.81
N GLN A 43 7.55 -3.32 9.83
CA GLN A 43 8.63 -2.39 9.56
C GLN A 43 8.19 -1.31 8.57
N HIS A 44 8.84 -0.15 8.64
CA HIS A 44 8.62 0.92 7.68
C HIS A 44 9.74 0.84 6.63
N PRO A 45 9.42 0.47 5.38
CA PRO A 45 10.45 0.34 4.35
C PRO A 45 11.16 1.68 4.13
N GLN A 46 12.44 1.61 3.84
CA GLN A 46 13.25 2.81 3.66
C GLN A 46 12.76 3.67 2.49
N SER A 47 12.25 3.05 1.45
CA SER A 47 11.73 3.75 0.28
C SER A 47 10.29 4.26 0.44
N ALA A 48 9.68 4.00 1.59
CA ALA A 48 8.28 4.34 1.82
C ALA A 48 8.14 5.78 2.33
N LYS A 49 7.09 6.44 1.89
CA LYS A 49 6.81 7.81 2.25
C LYS A 49 5.37 7.92 2.74
N LEU A 50 5.18 8.50 3.91
CA LEU A 50 3.85 8.71 4.44
C LEU A 50 3.10 9.74 3.60
N LEU A 51 1.84 9.46 3.31
CA LEU A 51 0.96 10.39 2.59
C LEU A 51 0.13 11.16 3.60
N ARG A 52 0.31 12.46 3.63
CA ARG A 52 -0.42 13.32 4.55
C ARG A 52 -1.86 13.50 4.11
N GLY A 53 -2.76 13.61 5.08
CA GLY A 53 -4.17 13.88 4.80
C GLY A 53 -4.97 12.66 4.39
N LEU A 54 -4.37 11.47 4.44
CA LEU A 54 -5.04 10.23 4.04
C LEU A 54 -5.14 9.24 5.20
N GLY A 55 -5.19 9.76 6.41
CA GLY A 55 -5.25 8.92 7.59
C GLY A 55 -3.87 8.43 8.02
N SER A 56 -3.78 7.90 9.23
CA SER A 56 -2.52 7.39 9.74
C SER A 56 -2.15 6.10 9.00
N GLY A 57 -0.85 5.91 8.78
CA GLY A 57 -0.35 4.68 8.20
C GLY A 57 -0.51 4.54 6.70
N THR A 58 -1.07 5.52 6.01
CA THR A 58 -1.17 5.48 4.55
C THR A 58 0.17 5.89 3.96
N THR A 59 0.72 5.03 3.14
CA THR A 59 2.12 5.09 2.73
C THR A 59 2.25 4.82 1.24
N GLU A 60 3.20 5.49 0.60
CA GLU A 60 3.46 5.35 -0.82
C GLU A 60 4.86 4.79 -1.05
N LEU A 61 4.94 3.78 -1.93
CA LEU A 61 6.20 3.27 -2.44
C LEU A 61 6.39 3.87 -3.83
N ILE A 62 7.60 4.36 -4.10
CA ILE A 62 7.93 4.97 -5.38
C ILE A 62 9.15 4.26 -5.94
N GLU A 63 9.04 3.81 -7.19
CA GLU A 63 10.14 3.14 -7.87
C GLU A 63 10.27 3.69 -9.28
N ASP A 64 11.45 4.21 -9.60
CA ASP A 64 11.74 4.68 -10.96
C ASP A 64 12.35 3.53 -11.75
N PHE A 65 11.84 3.32 -12.96
CA PHE A 65 12.36 2.27 -13.82
C PHE A 65 12.12 2.60 -15.28
N ALA A 66 13.19 2.58 -16.07
CA ALA A 66 13.13 2.79 -17.53
C ALA A 66 12.39 4.07 -17.93
N GLY A 67 12.62 5.15 -17.21
CA GLY A 67 12.03 6.45 -17.53
C GLY A 67 10.65 6.71 -16.97
N ASP A 68 10.03 5.71 -16.36
CA ASP A 68 8.72 5.85 -15.74
C ASP A 68 8.84 5.77 -14.23
N THR A 69 7.84 6.31 -13.55
CA THR A 69 7.74 6.23 -12.10
C THR A 69 6.53 5.37 -11.74
N TYR A 70 6.77 4.34 -10.97
CA TYR A 70 5.73 3.42 -10.51
C TYR A 70 5.44 3.69 -9.05
N ARG A 71 4.17 3.69 -8.69
CA ARG A 71 3.74 3.98 -7.33
C ARG A 71 2.76 2.94 -6.84
N ALA A 72 2.90 2.57 -5.57
CA ALA A 72 1.95 1.70 -4.90
C ALA A 72 1.63 2.33 -3.55
N VAL A 73 0.35 2.41 -3.23
CA VAL A 73 -0.12 3.02 -1.99
C VAL A 73 -0.75 1.94 -1.13
N TYR A 74 -0.32 1.86 0.11
CA TYR A 74 -0.86 0.88 1.05
C TYR A 74 -1.09 1.55 2.40
N THR A 75 -1.80 0.86 3.27
CA THR A 75 -1.98 1.35 4.64
C THR A 75 -1.69 0.25 5.64
N VAL A 76 -1.03 0.64 6.73
CA VAL A 76 -0.74 -0.25 7.87
C VAL A 76 -1.56 0.15 9.09
N ARG A 77 -2.59 0.95 8.87
CA ARG A 77 -3.41 1.48 9.96
C ARG A 77 -4.18 0.39 10.72
N PHE A 78 -4.43 -0.74 10.07
CA PHE A 78 -5.16 -1.86 10.68
C PHE A 78 -4.18 -2.87 11.24
N SER A 79 -4.45 -3.37 12.45
CA SER A 79 -3.48 -4.23 13.12
C SER A 79 -3.37 -5.63 12.51
N ALA A 80 -4.41 -6.15 11.89
CA ALA A 80 -4.42 -7.52 11.40
C ALA A 80 -4.06 -7.69 9.92
N ALA A 81 -3.97 -6.62 9.15
CA ALA A 81 -3.74 -6.73 7.71
C ALA A 81 -3.11 -5.47 7.13
N VAL A 82 -2.40 -5.64 6.02
CA VAL A 82 -1.89 -4.54 5.21
C VAL A 82 -2.76 -4.46 3.96
N TYR A 83 -3.37 -3.31 3.72
CA TYR A 83 -4.21 -3.12 2.55
C TYR A 83 -3.49 -2.34 1.48
N ILE A 84 -3.42 -2.89 0.27
CA ILE A 84 -2.91 -2.17 -0.88
C ILE A 84 -4.10 -1.47 -1.53
N LEU A 85 -4.01 -0.14 -1.63
CA LEU A 85 -5.12 0.70 -2.06
C LEU A 85 -5.07 1.06 -3.53
N HIS A 86 -3.87 1.25 -4.07
CA HIS A 86 -3.72 1.75 -5.44
C HIS A 86 -2.34 1.42 -5.96
N ALA A 87 -2.24 1.13 -7.25
CA ALA A 87 -0.98 0.92 -7.93
C ALA A 87 -1.09 1.58 -9.30
N PHE A 88 -0.15 2.45 -9.63
CA PHE A 88 -0.25 3.19 -10.88
C PHE A 88 1.12 3.65 -11.37
N LYS A 89 1.20 3.86 -12.67
CA LYS A 89 2.38 4.39 -13.32
C LYS A 89 2.17 5.87 -13.57
N LYS A 90 3.12 6.69 -13.14
CA LYS A 90 3.08 8.12 -13.35
C LYS A 90 4.09 8.47 -14.44
N LYS A 91 3.62 9.12 -15.49
CA LYS A 91 4.49 9.48 -16.61
C LYS A 91 5.37 10.68 -16.36
N SER A 92 5.19 11.37 -15.27
CA SER A 92 6.02 12.52 -14.95
C SER A 92 7.43 12.06 -14.63
N LYS A 93 8.39 12.70 -15.24
CA LYS A 93 9.80 12.37 -15.05
C LYS A 93 10.34 12.83 -13.70
N ARG A 94 9.56 13.56 -12.94
CA ARG A 94 9.99 14.03 -11.63
C ARG A 94 9.02 13.52 -10.60
N GLY A 95 9.56 12.99 -9.52
CA GLY A 95 8.75 12.52 -8.43
C GLY A 95 8.00 13.67 -7.80
N GLY A 96 6.89 14.06 -8.35
CA GLY A 96 6.07 15.12 -7.82
C GLY A 96 4.98 14.60 -6.94
N LYS A 97 4.05 15.48 -6.64
CA LYS A 97 2.88 15.13 -5.84
C LYS A 97 2.05 14.06 -6.52
N THR A 98 1.39 13.25 -5.73
CA THR A 98 0.37 12.33 -6.21
C THR A 98 -0.75 13.15 -6.83
N PRO A 99 -1.15 12.86 -8.07
CA PRO A 99 -2.23 13.61 -8.72
C PRO A 99 -3.52 13.56 -7.90
N GLN A 100 -4.30 14.62 -7.95
CA GLN A 100 -5.52 14.73 -7.16
C GLN A 100 -6.51 13.61 -7.46
N SER A 101 -6.61 13.19 -8.72
CA SER A 101 -7.50 12.08 -9.07
C SER A 101 -7.10 10.78 -8.38
N ASP A 102 -5.81 10.56 -8.23
CA ASP A 102 -5.31 9.38 -7.51
C ASP A 102 -5.54 9.52 -6.01
N VAL A 103 -5.37 10.73 -5.47
CA VAL A 103 -5.66 10.99 -4.07
C VAL A 103 -7.12 10.69 -3.76
N ASP A 104 -8.03 11.15 -4.61
CA ASP A 104 -9.45 10.92 -4.44
C ASP A 104 -9.80 9.43 -4.51
N LEU A 105 -9.16 8.72 -5.42
CA LEU A 105 -9.34 7.27 -5.54
C LEU A 105 -8.85 6.56 -4.26
N ILE A 106 -7.69 6.97 -3.76
CA ILE A 106 -7.14 6.39 -2.54
C ILE A 106 -8.10 6.60 -1.37
N LYS A 107 -8.69 7.78 -1.25
CA LYS A 107 -9.65 8.06 -0.19
C LYS A 107 -10.85 7.12 -0.25
N ARG A 108 -11.38 6.90 -1.45
CA ARG A 108 -12.50 5.98 -1.62
C ARG A 108 -12.11 4.56 -1.24
N ARG A 109 -10.91 4.15 -1.61
CA ARG A 109 -10.45 2.80 -1.33
C ARG A 109 -10.08 2.59 0.14
N LEU A 110 -9.68 3.64 0.83
CA LEU A 110 -9.52 3.57 2.28
C LEU A 110 -10.84 3.24 2.96
N THR A 111 -11.93 3.86 2.50
CA THR A 111 -13.25 3.57 3.04
C THR A 111 -13.63 2.11 2.74
N GLN A 112 -13.33 1.63 1.53
CA GLN A 112 -13.59 0.24 1.18
C GLN A 112 -12.76 -0.71 2.05
N ALA A 113 -11.50 -0.37 2.29
CA ALA A 113 -10.63 -1.18 3.13
C ALA A 113 -11.16 -1.27 4.56
N GLU A 114 -11.62 -0.14 5.09
CA GLU A 114 -12.17 -0.10 6.44
C GLU A 114 -13.40 -1.00 6.56
N ARG A 115 -14.29 -0.95 5.58
CA ARG A 115 -15.48 -1.82 5.57
C ARG A 115 -15.08 -3.28 5.47
N ASP A 116 -14.14 -3.60 4.59
CA ASP A 116 -13.66 -4.96 4.43
C ASP A 116 -13.02 -5.46 5.72
N TYR A 117 -12.23 -4.61 6.35
CA TYR A 117 -11.55 -4.97 7.60
C TYR A 117 -12.54 -5.28 8.71
N VAL A 118 -13.55 -4.45 8.89
CA VAL A 118 -14.57 -4.66 9.91
C VAL A 118 -15.30 -5.98 9.65
N GLN A 119 -15.59 -6.27 8.39
CA GLN A 119 -16.29 -7.48 8.01
C GLN A 119 -15.46 -8.73 8.28
N ARG A 120 -14.14 -8.67 8.02
CA ARG A 120 -13.25 -9.82 8.22
C ARG A 120 -12.83 -10.01 9.67
N TYR A 121 -12.51 -8.93 10.36
CA TYR A 121 -11.83 -8.98 11.67
C TYR A 121 -12.61 -8.33 12.80
N GLY A 122 -13.71 -7.62 12.49
CA GLY A 122 -14.42 -6.84 13.48
C GLY A 122 -13.81 -5.46 13.64
N LYS A 123 -14.37 -4.68 14.55
CA LYS A 123 -13.88 -3.31 14.76
C LYS A 123 -12.48 -3.31 15.36
N GLU A 124 -11.67 -2.37 14.87
CA GLU A 124 -10.34 -2.16 15.42
C GLU A 124 -10.46 -1.69 16.85
N ARG A 125 -9.72 -2.31 17.74
CA ARG A 125 -9.72 -1.90 19.14
C ARG A 125 -8.75 -0.75 19.34
N LYS A 126 -9.20 0.27 20.03
CA LYS A 126 -8.31 1.34 20.47
C LYS A 126 -7.51 0.87 21.67
N ARG A 127 -6.27 1.27 21.69
CA ARG A 127 -5.37 0.95 22.79
C ARG A 127 -5.05 2.19 23.60
#